data_2405389feb80a68f25a7fe497ec3e48c
#
_entry.id   2405389feb80a68f25a7fe497ec3e48c
#
_cell.length_a   1.000
_cell.length_b   1.000
_cell.length_c   1.000
_cell.angle_alpha   90.00
_cell.angle_beta   90.00
_cell.angle_gamma   90.00
#
_symmetry.space_group_name_H-M   'P 1'
#
loop_
_entity.id
_entity.type
_entity.pdbx_description
1 polymer ?
#
loop_
_entity_poly.entity_id
_entity_poly.type
_entity_poly.pdbx_seq_one_letter_code
_entity_poly.pdbx_strand_id
1 'polypeptide(L)'
;MTAPGTQDWVRPLGGTGLEVTAVAVGGAPLGSMPENFGHEVAYDDAVALVQHVLGSPVRVLDTSNGYSGGESERRIGAGIAAAGGLPADFLVITKVDARGRDYSGARVRESVAESKQRLGLDVLPLVFLHDPEFHDFAELTRPGGAVATLMALREKGAIGHVGLAGGQVQEMSRYLALGGFEVLLVHNRWTLVDRSATELLDQAEAAGVAVVNAAIYGGGLLAKPRGGSTSYGYRPAPPATLEAVAAMDRLCERHGTDLATAALQASVRDARVATTVVGLSRPGRLDALLAAVRADLPEELFAGLADLLPSREHWLDFRRD
;
A
#
# COMPACT_ATOMS: atom_id res chain seq x y z
N MET A 1 15.75 14.41 6.98
CA MET A 1 14.38 14.66 6.42
C MET A 1 14.22 13.88 5.15
N THR A 2 13.16 13.11 5.00
CA THR A 2 12.86 12.34 3.79
C THR A 2 12.04 13.21 2.84
N ALA A 3 12.65 13.68 1.75
CA ALA A 3 11.98 14.53 0.75
C ALA A 3 12.63 14.34 -0.62
N PRO A 4 11.95 14.67 -1.73
CA PRO A 4 12.56 14.66 -3.05
C PRO A 4 13.87 15.46 -3.08
N GLY A 5 14.93 14.81 -3.57
CA GLY A 5 16.28 15.40 -3.62
C GLY A 5 17.14 15.16 -2.38
N THR A 6 16.62 14.53 -1.31
CA THR A 6 17.43 14.08 -0.17
C THR A 6 17.88 12.63 -0.34
N GLN A 7 18.92 12.22 0.41
CA GLN A 7 19.46 10.86 0.37
C GLN A 7 18.42 9.80 0.77
N ASP A 8 17.48 10.14 1.64
CA ASP A 8 16.45 9.19 2.15
C ASP A 8 15.20 9.11 1.27
N TRP A 9 15.16 9.85 0.14
CA TRP A 9 14.01 9.84 -0.76
C TRP A 9 13.91 8.58 -1.59
N VAL A 10 15.03 8.10 -2.13
CA VAL A 10 15.12 6.83 -2.85
C VAL A 10 15.72 5.79 -1.91
N ARG A 11 15.08 4.64 -1.83
CA ARG A 11 15.42 3.58 -0.88
C ARG A 11 15.51 2.24 -1.59
N PRO A 12 16.41 1.35 -1.17
CA PRO A 12 16.39 -0.03 -1.66
C PRO A 12 15.11 -0.74 -1.22
N LEU A 13 14.54 -1.54 -2.11
CA LEU A 13 13.43 -2.43 -1.77
C LEU A 13 13.98 -3.78 -1.30
N GLY A 14 14.58 -3.79 -0.11
CA GLY A 14 15.24 -4.97 0.46
C GLY A 14 16.36 -5.50 -0.44
N GLY A 15 16.43 -6.82 -0.58
CA GLY A 15 17.41 -7.52 -1.42
C GLY A 15 17.03 -7.68 -2.89
N THR A 16 15.94 -7.06 -3.36
CA THR A 16 15.45 -7.22 -4.75
C THR A 16 16.33 -6.54 -5.82
N GLY A 17 17.19 -5.62 -5.42
CA GLY A 17 17.90 -4.74 -6.37
C GLY A 17 17.04 -3.63 -6.97
N LEU A 18 15.75 -3.57 -6.65
CA LEU A 18 14.85 -2.48 -7.03
C LEU A 18 15.01 -1.30 -6.06
N GLU A 19 14.79 -0.10 -6.57
CA GLU A 19 14.73 1.13 -5.79
C GLU A 19 13.31 1.69 -5.80
N VAL A 20 12.88 2.25 -4.67
CA VAL A 20 11.57 2.88 -4.49
C VAL A 20 11.71 4.26 -3.89
N THR A 21 10.79 5.15 -4.18
CA THR A 21 10.69 6.41 -3.44
C THR A 21 10.00 6.19 -2.10
N ALA A 22 10.30 7.01 -1.10
CA ALA A 22 9.74 6.90 0.25
C ALA A 22 8.22 6.90 0.29
N VAL A 23 7.58 7.46 -0.75
CA VAL A 23 6.14 7.34 -1.00
C VAL A 23 5.89 6.77 -2.39
N ALA A 24 4.83 5.98 -2.51
CA ALA A 24 4.29 5.43 -3.74
C ALA A 24 2.85 5.91 -3.93
N VAL A 25 2.42 6.04 -5.18
CA VAL A 25 1.02 6.36 -5.49
C VAL A 25 0.21 5.08 -5.61
N GLY A 26 -0.85 4.97 -4.81
CA GLY A 26 -1.80 3.86 -4.86
C GLY A 26 -2.88 4.08 -5.92
N GLY A 27 -3.04 3.12 -6.80
CA GLY A 27 -3.94 3.14 -7.94
C GLY A 27 -5.37 2.64 -7.65
N ALA A 28 -5.68 2.14 -6.46
CA ALA A 28 -7.03 1.66 -6.15
C ALA A 28 -8.13 2.72 -6.46
N PRO A 29 -7.97 4.01 -6.11
CA PRO A 29 -8.97 5.03 -6.46
C PRO A 29 -9.09 5.28 -7.96
N LEU A 30 -8.03 5.03 -8.75
CA LEU A 30 -8.01 5.30 -10.19
C LEU A 30 -9.01 4.44 -10.98
N GLY A 31 -9.35 3.26 -10.46
CA GLY A 31 -10.37 2.40 -11.04
C GLY A 31 -11.81 2.89 -10.87
N SER A 32 -12.03 3.98 -10.10
CA SER A 32 -13.32 4.47 -9.66
C SER A 32 -14.05 3.45 -8.76
N MET A 33 -13.83 3.56 -7.45
CA MET A 33 -14.44 2.71 -6.41
C MET A 33 -15.21 3.61 -5.43
N PRO A 34 -16.35 4.20 -5.85
CA PRO A 34 -17.08 5.17 -5.03
C PRO A 34 -17.59 4.59 -3.71
N GLU A 35 -17.88 3.29 -3.66
CA GLU A 35 -18.24 2.55 -2.45
C GLU A 35 -17.13 2.54 -1.38
N ASN A 36 -15.86 2.60 -1.81
CA ASN A 36 -14.71 2.58 -0.92
C ASN A 36 -14.18 3.98 -0.61
N PHE A 37 -14.22 4.89 -1.60
CA PHE A 37 -13.59 6.21 -1.51
C PHE A 37 -14.58 7.39 -1.46
N GLY A 38 -15.89 7.11 -1.57
CA GLY A 38 -16.96 8.12 -1.46
C GLY A 38 -17.07 9.07 -2.66
N HIS A 39 -16.38 8.80 -3.76
CA HIS A 39 -16.47 9.58 -5.00
C HIS A 39 -16.04 8.76 -6.21
N GLU A 40 -16.57 9.13 -7.37
CA GLU A 40 -16.12 8.60 -8.65
C GLU A 40 -14.85 9.32 -9.13
N VAL A 41 -14.08 8.62 -9.97
CA VAL A 41 -12.93 9.18 -10.69
C VAL A 41 -13.20 8.99 -12.19
N ALA A 42 -13.28 10.10 -12.94
CA ALA A 42 -13.45 10.02 -14.38
C ALA A 42 -12.23 9.37 -15.05
N TYR A 43 -12.44 8.72 -16.18
CA TYR A 43 -11.37 8.03 -16.91
C TYR A 43 -10.22 9.00 -17.26
N ASP A 44 -10.55 10.15 -17.85
CA ASP A 44 -9.57 11.15 -18.27
C ASP A 44 -8.79 11.74 -17.09
N ASP A 45 -9.46 11.96 -15.94
CA ASP A 45 -8.80 12.43 -14.71
C ASP A 45 -7.77 11.40 -14.18
N ALA A 46 -8.13 10.11 -14.24
CA ALA A 46 -7.21 9.05 -13.85
C ALA A 46 -5.99 8.98 -14.79
N VAL A 47 -6.21 9.05 -16.10
CA VAL A 47 -5.13 9.07 -17.12
C VAL A 47 -4.23 10.30 -16.92
N ALA A 48 -4.81 11.48 -16.72
CA ALA A 48 -4.06 12.71 -16.47
C ALA A 48 -3.25 12.63 -15.15
N LEU A 49 -3.81 12.03 -14.10
CA LEU A 49 -3.07 11.82 -12.85
C LEU A 49 -1.87 10.90 -13.06
N VAL A 50 -2.03 9.80 -13.81
CA VAL A 50 -0.90 8.90 -14.12
C VAL A 50 0.21 9.64 -14.84
N GLN A 51 -0.11 10.43 -15.88
CA GLN A 51 0.88 11.24 -16.58
C GLN A 51 1.58 12.23 -15.62
N HIS A 52 0.83 12.86 -14.73
CA HIS A 52 1.39 13.78 -13.74
C HIS A 52 2.33 13.05 -12.76
N VAL A 53 1.97 11.84 -12.31
CA VAL A 53 2.83 10.99 -11.46
C VAL A 53 4.12 10.61 -12.17
N LEU A 54 4.05 10.19 -13.44
CA LEU A 54 5.24 9.83 -14.24
C LEU A 54 6.21 11.01 -14.43
N GLY A 55 5.73 12.24 -14.48
CA GLY A 55 6.53 13.45 -14.54
C GLY A 55 7.01 14.00 -13.18
N SER A 56 6.62 13.37 -12.07
CA SER A 56 6.89 13.82 -10.70
C SER A 56 8.17 13.18 -10.13
N PRO A 57 8.63 13.58 -8.93
CA PRO A 57 9.71 12.88 -8.23
C PRO A 57 9.35 11.49 -7.70
N VAL A 58 8.07 11.07 -7.68
CA VAL A 58 7.64 9.72 -7.29
C VAL A 58 8.03 8.73 -8.39
N ARG A 59 8.49 7.54 -7.98
CA ARG A 59 8.95 6.50 -8.91
C ARG A 59 8.19 5.18 -8.78
N VAL A 60 7.08 5.17 -8.04
CA VAL A 60 6.31 3.94 -7.78
C VAL A 60 4.82 4.19 -7.92
N LEU A 61 4.16 3.34 -8.70
CA LEU A 61 2.70 3.20 -8.79
C LEU A 61 2.32 1.78 -8.35
N ASP A 62 1.47 1.68 -7.33
CA ASP A 62 0.89 0.41 -6.86
C ASP A 62 -0.52 0.24 -7.40
N THR A 63 -0.85 -0.93 -7.94
CA THR A 63 -2.19 -1.30 -8.38
C THR A 63 -2.50 -2.76 -8.06
N SER A 64 -3.59 -3.31 -8.57
CA SER A 64 -3.95 -4.72 -8.48
C SER A 64 -4.80 -5.15 -9.67
N ASN A 65 -4.69 -6.43 -10.06
CA ASN A 65 -5.51 -7.04 -11.10
C ASN A 65 -7.01 -6.93 -10.78
N GLY A 66 -7.39 -7.02 -9.50
CA GLY A 66 -8.77 -6.99 -9.04
C GLY A 66 -9.37 -5.59 -8.87
N TYR A 67 -8.56 -4.53 -8.76
CA TYR A 67 -9.10 -3.19 -8.47
C TYR A 67 -10.08 -2.73 -9.56
N SER A 68 -11.35 -2.55 -9.16
CA SER A 68 -12.47 -2.21 -10.04
C SER A 68 -12.58 -3.12 -11.27
N GLY A 69 -12.41 -4.44 -11.07
CA GLY A 69 -12.45 -5.40 -12.18
C GLY A 69 -11.37 -5.18 -13.25
N GLY A 70 -10.24 -4.60 -12.86
CA GLY A 70 -9.10 -4.31 -13.72
C GLY A 70 -9.09 -2.90 -14.31
N GLU A 71 -10.06 -2.05 -13.99
CA GLU A 71 -10.11 -0.68 -14.50
C GLU A 71 -8.93 0.16 -14.00
N SER A 72 -8.43 -0.06 -12.77
CA SER A 72 -7.23 0.62 -12.29
C SER A 72 -6.04 0.35 -13.21
N GLU A 73 -5.76 -0.91 -13.54
CA GLU A 73 -4.67 -1.28 -14.45
C GLU A 73 -4.87 -0.72 -15.87
N ARG A 74 -6.10 -0.75 -16.41
CA ARG A 74 -6.38 -0.19 -17.76
C ARG A 74 -6.11 1.30 -17.82
N ARG A 75 -6.53 2.07 -16.82
CA ARG A 75 -6.34 3.52 -16.77
C ARG A 75 -4.87 3.88 -16.53
N ILE A 76 -4.16 3.09 -15.73
CA ILE A 76 -2.71 3.23 -15.55
C ILE A 76 -1.97 2.94 -16.86
N GLY A 77 -2.29 1.84 -17.56
CA GLY A 77 -1.71 1.51 -18.85
C GLY A 77 -1.97 2.59 -19.92
N ALA A 78 -3.19 3.14 -19.94
CA ALA A 78 -3.53 4.24 -20.84
C ALA A 78 -2.71 5.51 -20.51
N GLY A 79 -2.51 5.83 -19.23
CA GLY A 79 -1.69 6.95 -18.80
C GLY A 79 -0.21 6.77 -19.16
N ILE A 80 0.32 5.56 -19.01
CA ILE A 80 1.69 5.20 -19.44
C ILE A 80 1.83 5.39 -20.96
N ALA A 81 0.90 4.87 -21.74
CA ALA A 81 0.92 5.01 -23.20
C ALA A 81 0.82 6.48 -23.63
N ALA A 82 -0.06 7.26 -23.00
CA ALA A 82 -0.23 8.70 -23.27
C ALA A 82 1.00 9.54 -22.88
N ALA A 83 1.79 9.06 -21.91
CA ALA A 83 3.08 9.68 -21.53
C ALA A 83 4.24 9.29 -22.46
N GLY A 84 4.01 8.40 -23.43
CA GLY A 84 5.07 7.90 -24.34
C GLY A 84 5.87 6.73 -23.78
N GLY A 85 5.41 6.10 -22.71
CA GLY A 85 6.04 4.95 -22.06
C GLY A 85 6.38 5.17 -20.60
N LEU A 86 6.93 4.14 -19.98
CA LEU A 86 7.36 4.16 -18.57
C LEU A 86 8.81 4.65 -18.47
N PRO A 87 9.14 5.63 -17.61
CA PRO A 87 10.53 6.00 -17.33
C PRO A 87 11.33 4.78 -16.82
N ALA A 88 12.62 4.70 -17.17
CA ALA A 88 13.48 3.53 -16.87
C ALA A 88 13.62 3.25 -15.36
N ASP A 89 13.52 4.29 -14.54
CA ASP A 89 13.62 4.24 -13.09
C ASP A 89 12.25 4.19 -12.38
N PHE A 90 11.17 3.93 -13.13
CA PHE A 90 9.81 3.92 -12.60
C PHE A 90 9.28 2.49 -12.45
N LEU A 91 8.71 2.18 -11.30
CA LEU A 91 8.13 0.87 -11.00
C LEU A 91 6.60 0.93 -11.01
N VAL A 92 5.98 0.03 -11.78
CA VAL A 92 4.56 -0.31 -11.62
C VAL A 92 4.48 -1.65 -10.92
N ILE A 93 3.88 -1.65 -9.74
CA ILE A 93 3.71 -2.82 -8.90
C ILE A 93 2.25 -3.25 -8.99
N THR A 94 2.00 -4.54 -9.19
CA THR A 94 0.63 -5.08 -9.20
C THR A 94 0.50 -6.34 -8.35
N LYS A 95 -0.71 -6.89 -8.30
CA LYS A 95 -1.02 -8.04 -7.45
C LYS A 95 -1.85 -9.04 -8.24
N VAL A 96 -1.68 -10.33 -8.00
CA VAL A 96 -2.59 -11.36 -8.50
C VAL A 96 -3.80 -11.45 -7.58
N ASP A 97 -4.98 -11.57 -8.18
CA ASP A 97 -6.25 -11.61 -7.45
C ASP A 97 -7.04 -12.88 -7.78
N ALA A 98 -7.76 -13.36 -6.79
CA ALA A 98 -8.79 -14.37 -6.99
C ALA A 98 -9.91 -13.85 -7.91
N ARG A 99 -10.62 -14.76 -8.56
CA ARG A 99 -11.88 -14.47 -9.25
C ARG A 99 -13.00 -15.24 -8.56
N GLY A 100 -13.77 -14.54 -7.73
CA GLY A 100 -14.69 -15.19 -6.80
C GLY A 100 -13.94 -16.07 -5.80
N ARG A 101 -14.19 -17.38 -5.84
CA ARG A 101 -13.49 -18.37 -4.99
C ARG A 101 -12.24 -18.98 -5.65
N ASP A 102 -12.03 -18.73 -6.94
CA ASP A 102 -10.89 -19.31 -7.66
C ASP A 102 -9.63 -18.48 -7.45
N TYR A 103 -8.72 -19.03 -6.66
CA TYR A 103 -7.34 -18.56 -6.49
C TYR A 103 -6.34 -19.67 -6.81
N SER A 104 -6.68 -20.51 -7.80
CA SER A 104 -5.83 -21.58 -8.28
C SER A 104 -4.56 -21.06 -8.96
N GLY A 105 -3.57 -21.95 -9.16
CA GLY A 105 -2.41 -21.61 -9.98
C GLY A 105 -2.75 -21.25 -11.42
N ALA A 106 -3.86 -21.75 -11.99
CA ALA A 106 -4.36 -21.32 -13.30
C ALA A 106 -4.80 -19.85 -13.25
N ARG A 107 -5.58 -19.47 -12.24
CA ARG A 107 -6.04 -18.08 -12.03
C ARG A 107 -4.84 -17.12 -11.84
N VAL A 108 -3.80 -17.53 -11.11
CA VAL A 108 -2.59 -16.72 -10.97
C VAL A 108 -1.92 -16.43 -12.32
N ARG A 109 -1.80 -17.45 -13.19
CA ARG A 109 -1.25 -17.24 -14.55
C ARG A 109 -2.10 -16.29 -15.38
N GLU A 110 -3.43 -16.46 -15.34
CA GLU A 110 -4.37 -15.57 -16.03
C GLU A 110 -4.24 -14.13 -15.49
N SER A 111 -4.19 -13.96 -14.14
CA SER A 111 -4.06 -12.65 -13.52
C SER A 111 -2.79 -11.92 -13.99
N VAL A 112 -1.65 -12.59 -14.04
CA VAL A 112 -0.40 -12.02 -14.56
C VAL A 112 -0.52 -11.64 -16.05
N ALA A 113 -1.14 -12.50 -16.88
CA ALA A 113 -1.33 -12.21 -18.30
C ALA A 113 -2.26 -11.00 -18.52
N GLU A 114 -3.37 -10.94 -17.79
CA GLU A 114 -4.30 -9.80 -17.81
C GLU A 114 -3.62 -8.49 -17.39
N SER A 115 -2.83 -8.52 -16.31
CA SER A 115 -2.10 -7.35 -15.80
C SER A 115 -1.09 -6.84 -16.83
N LYS A 116 -0.31 -7.73 -17.45
CA LYS A 116 0.62 -7.36 -18.53
C LYS A 116 -0.10 -6.66 -19.69
N GLN A 117 -1.22 -7.24 -20.14
CA GLN A 117 -2.01 -6.70 -21.24
C GLN A 117 -2.58 -5.31 -20.88
N ARG A 118 -3.17 -5.15 -19.69
CA ARG A 118 -3.80 -3.89 -19.26
C ARG A 118 -2.80 -2.77 -19.04
N LEU A 119 -1.65 -3.11 -18.44
CA LEU A 119 -0.58 -2.14 -18.16
C LEU A 119 0.30 -1.85 -19.39
N GLY A 120 0.30 -2.72 -20.40
CA GLY A 120 1.17 -2.61 -21.58
C GLY A 120 2.64 -2.92 -21.24
N LEU A 121 2.89 -3.84 -20.30
CA LEU A 121 4.23 -4.19 -19.84
C LEU A 121 4.56 -5.66 -20.18
N ASP A 122 5.72 -5.90 -20.76
CA ASP A 122 6.19 -7.26 -21.09
C ASP A 122 6.60 -8.04 -19.83
N VAL A 123 7.19 -7.37 -18.84
CA VAL A 123 7.56 -7.94 -17.54
C VAL A 123 6.99 -7.07 -16.42
N LEU A 124 6.38 -7.71 -15.43
CA LEU A 124 5.95 -7.03 -14.20
C LEU A 124 7.10 -7.11 -13.19
N PRO A 125 7.65 -5.98 -12.74
CA PRO A 125 8.86 -5.98 -11.90
C PRO A 125 8.63 -6.61 -10.52
N LEU A 126 7.44 -6.42 -9.94
CA LEU A 126 7.04 -6.99 -8.66
C LEU A 126 5.54 -7.33 -8.69
N VAL A 127 5.21 -8.55 -8.31
CA VAL A 127 3.82 -9.04 -8.23
C VAL A 127 3.54 -9.61 -6.84
N PHE A 128 2.51 -9.11 -6.18
CA PHE A 128 2.09 -9.61 -4.88
C PHE A 128 1.04 -10.74 -4.99
N LEU A 129 1.10 -11.71 -4.08
CA LEU A 129 -0.04 -12.53 -3.71
C LEU A 129 -0.97 -11.65 -2.87
N HIS A 130 -2.19 -11.36 -3.34
CA HIS A 130 -3.08 -10.38 -2.74
C HIS A 130 -4.13 -11.01 -1.85
N ASP A 131 -4.27 -10.46 -0.64
CA ASP A 131 -5.30 -10.82 0.34
C ASP A 131 -5.52 -12.33 0.53
N PRO A 132 -4.44 -13.13 0.64
CA PRO A 132 -4.56 -14.59 0.74
C PRO A 132 -5.26 -15.04 2.02
N GLU A 133 -5.36 -14.18 3.03
CA GLU A 133 -6.05 -14.43 4.30
C GLU A 133 -7.55 -14.68 4.18
N PHE A 134 -8.15 -14.35 3.04
CA PHE A 134 -9.58 -14.63 2.77
C PHE A 134 -9.80 -15.98 2.06
N HIS A 135 -8.73 -16.76 1.86
CA HIS A 135 -8.76 -18.04 1.17
C HIS A 135 -8.17 -19.16 2.02
N ASP A 136 -8.43 -20.42 1.63
CA ASP A 136 -7.89 -21.55 2.33
C ASP A 136 -6.38 -21.66 2.16
N PHE A 137 -5.63 -21.60 3.26
CA PHE A 137 -4.18 -21.64 3.27
C PHE A 137 -3.62 -22.91 2.62
N ALA A 138 -4.22 -24.09 2.90
CA ALA A 138 -3.74 -25.36 2.37
C ALA A 138 -3.92 -25.41 0.84
N GLU A 139 -5.03 -24.90 0.32
CA GLU A 139 -5.27 -24.81 -1.13
C GLU A 139 -4.30 -23.87 -1.82
N LEU A 140 -4.01 -22.70 -1.24
CA LEU A 140 -3.08 -21.74 -1.85
C LEU A 140 -1.62 -22.24 -1.83
N THR A 141 -1.24 -23.01 -0.82
CA THR A 141 0.15 -23.46 -0.60
C THR A 141 0.44 -24.87 -1.14
N ARG A 142 -0.56 -25.63 -1.57
CA ARG A 142 -0.35 -26.96 -2.16
C ARG A 142 0.52 -26.92 -3.42
N PRO A 143 1.13 -28.03 -3.83
CA PRO A 143 1.82 -28.12 -5.12
C PRO A 143 0.93 -27.69 -6.29
N GLY A 144 1.40 -26.74 -7.11
CA GLY A 144 0.63 -26.14 -8.20
C GLY A 144 -0.46 -25.15 -7.77
N GLY A 145 -0.58 -24.83 -6.48
CA GLY A 145 -1.43 -23.77 -5.95
C GLY A 145 -0.91 -22.36 -6.29
N ALA A 146 -1.56 -21.34 -5.73
CA ALA A 146 -1.25 -19.95 -6.02
C ALA A 146 0.20 -19.59 -5.71
N VAL A 147 0.67 -19.92 -4.50
CA VAL A 147 2.05 -19.62 -4.05
C VAL A 147 3.08 -20.27 -4.96
N ALA A 148 2.98 -21.60 -5.14
CA ALA A 148 3.92 -22.33 -5.99
C ALA A 148 3.95 -21.83 -7.44
N THR A 149 2.79 -21.44 -7.97
CA THR A 149 2.70 -20.90 -9.33
C THR A 149 3.34 -19.52 -9.44
N LEU A 150 3.15 -18.65 -8.46
CA LEU A 150 3.75 -17.32 -8.45
C LEU A 150 5.29 -17.41 -8.38
N MET A 151 5.82 -18.29 -7.53
CA MET A 151 7.27 -18.58 -7.45
C MET A 151 7.82 -19.11 -8.78
N ALA A 152 7.11 -20.05 -9.42
CA ALA A 152 7.50 -20.59 -10.73
C ALA A 152 7.47 -19.54 -11.85
N LEU A 153 6.58 -18.56 -11.80
CA LEU A 153 6.56 -17.45 -12.76
C LEU A 153 7.79 -16.56 -12.60
N ARG A 154 8.25 -16.30 -11.37
CA ARG A 154 9.50 -15.58 -11.11
C ARG A 154 10.71 -16.36 -11.63
N GLU A 155 10.82 -17.65 -11.32
CA GLU A 155 11.91 -18.51 -11.79
C GLU A 155 12.04 -18.54 -13.32
N LYS A 156 10.91 -18.45 -14.03
CA LYS A 156 10.86 -18.38 -15.51
C LYS A 156 11.11 -16.97 -16.07
N GLY A 157 11.32 -15.97 -15.22
CA GLY A 157 11.46 -14.57 -15.66
C GLY A 157 10.19 -13.95 -16.22
N ALA A 158 9.01 -14.58 -16.01
CA ALA A 158 7.73 -14.00 -16.43
C ALA A 158 7.31 -12.80 -15.57
N ILE A 159 7.77 -12.76 -14.32
CA ILE A 159 7.72 -11.64 -13.39
C ILE A 159 9.08 -11.47 -12.75
N GLY A 160 9.39 -10.27 -12.25
CA GLY A 160 10.68 -9.99 -11.60
C GLY A 160 10.76 -10.56 -10.19
N HIS A 161 9.95 -10.05 -9.29
CA HIS A 161 9.96 -10.37 -7.86
C HIS A 161 8.57 -10.79 -7.37
N VAL A 162 8.55 -11.46 -6.22
CA VAL A 162 7.31 -11.93 -5.57
C VAL A 162 7.16 -11.27 -4.20
N GLY A 163 5.99 -10.65 -4.00
CA GLY A 163 5.59 -10.09 -2.72
C GLY A 163 4.35 -10.75 -2.14
N LEU A 164 4.10 -10.43 -0.88
CA LEU A 164 2.92 -10.83 -0.11
C LEU A 164 2.17 -9.57 0.32
N ALA A 165 0.89 -9.42 -0.01
CA ALA A 165 0.08 -8.26 0.33
C ALA A 165 -1.21 -8.66 1.03
N GLY A 166 -1.47 -8.09 2.22
CA GLY A 166 -2.68 -8.36 2.98
C GLY A 166 -2.73 -7.61 4.30
N GLY A 167 -3.72 -7.96 5.13
CA GLY A 167 -3.99 -7.26 6.38
C GLY A 167 -3.91 -8.12 7.63
N GLN A 168 -4.51 -9.30 7.66
CA GLN A 168 -4.59 -10.11 8.87
C GLN A 168 -3.20 -10.63 9.29
N VAL A 169 -2.64 -10.02 10.33
CA VAL A 169 -1.24 -10.20 10.75
C VAL A 169 -0.86 -11.66 10.96
N GLN A 170 -1.69 -12.45 11.63
CA GLN A 170 -1.38 -13.86 11.90
C GLN A 170 -1.30 -14.68 10.61
N GLU A 171 -2.23 -14.47 9.68
CA GLU A 171 -2.21 -15.18 8.40
C GLU A 171 -1.03 -14.73 7.55
N MET A 172 -0.75 -13.41 7.50
CA MET A 172 0.43 -12.87 6.79
C MET A 172 1.73 -13.46 7.34
N SER A 173 1.85 -13.60 8.67
CA SER A 173 3.01 -14.24 9.32
C SER A 173 3.17 -15.70 8.89
N ARG A 174 2.07 -16.47 8.75
CA ARG A 174 2.11 -17.86 8.25
C ARG A 174 2.64 -17.95 6.82
N TYR A 175 2.18 -17.05 5.92
CA TYR A 175 2.69 -17.01 4.54
C TYR A 175 4.15 -16.57 4.50
N LEU A 176 4.54 -15.57 5.28
CA LEU A 176 5.91 -15.09 5.35
C LEU A 176 6.88 -16.20 5.79
N ALA A 177 6.45 -17.04 6.74
CA ALA A 177 7.22 -18.19 7.23
C ALA A 177 7.48 -19.29 6.17
N LEU A 178 6.72 -19.31 5.07
CA LEU A 178 7.00 -20.23 3.94
C LEU A 178 8.30 -19.88 3.21
N GLY A 179 8.75 -18.64 3.32
CA GLY A 179 9.86 -18.09 2.56
C GLY A 179 9.53 -17.81 1.09
N GLY A 180 10.50 -17.23 0.37
CA GLY A 180 10.38 -16.93 -1.06
C GLY A 180 9.69 -15.62 -1.39
N PHE A 181 9.02 -14.98 -0.45
CA PHE A 181 8.52 -13.61 -0.59
C PHE A 181 9.65 -12.62 -0.29
N GLU A 182 9.81 -11.63 -1.15
CA GLU A 182 10.90 -10.64 -1.07
C GLU A 182 10.40 -9.30 -0.53
N VAL A 183 9.08 -9.06 -0.65
CA VAL A 183 8.41 -7.83 -0.22
C VAL A 183 7.10 -8.15 0.48
N LEU A 184 6.85 -7.51 1.62
CA LEU A 184 5.61 -7.56 2.37
C LEU A 184 4.88 -6.22 2.23
N LEU A 185 3.64 -6.22 1.77
CA LEU A 185 2.75 -5.08 1.86
C LEU A 185 1.71 -5.33 2.94
N VAL A 186 1.67 -4.46 3.94
CA VAL A 186 0.68 -4.48 5.01
C VAL A 186 -0.21 -3.23 4.94
N HIS A 187 -1.50 -3.38 5.22
CA HIS A 187 -2.43 -2.25 5.19
C HIS A 187 -3.27 -2.12 6.47
N ASN A 188 -3.55 -0.88 6.88
CA ASN A 188 -4.36 -0.52 8.06
C ASN A 188 -3.81 -1.01 9.42
N ARG A 189 -2.70 -1.72 9.51
CA ARG A 189 -2.13 -2.33 10.74
C ARG A 189 -0.85 -1.65 11.22
N TRP A 190 -0.40 -0.62 10.49
CA TRP A 190 0.72 0.23 10.87
C TRP A 190 0.37 1.70 10.62
N THR A 191 -0.41 2.29 11.53
CA THR A 191 -0.96 3.64 11.44
C THR A 191 -0.82 4.36 12.78
N LEU A 192 -1.24 5.61 12.91
CA LEU A 192 -1.24 6.33 14.19
C LEU A 192 -2.16 5.71 15.25
N VAL A 193 -3.15 4.89 14.86
CA VAL A 193 -4.13 4.32 15.79
C VAL A 193 -4.11 2.79 15.88
N ASP A 194 -3.20 2.15 15.17
CA ASP A 194 -3.09 0.68 15.15
C ASP A 194 -1.63 0.27 14.95
N ARG A 195 -1.14 -0.63 15.77
CA ARG A 195 0.21 -1.19 15.75
C ARG A 195 0.21 -2.71 15.72
N SER A 196 -0.88 -3.32 15.24
CA SER A 196 -0.99 -4.79 15.18
C SER A 196 0.11 -5.43 14.34
N ALA A 197 0.64 -4.72 13.34
CA ALA A 197 1.70 -5.24 12.49
C ALA A 197 3.10 -5.22 13.12
N THR A 198 3.29 -4.76 14.36
CA THR A 198 4.64 -4.63 14.96
C THR A 198 5.48 -5.90 14.79
N GLU A 199 4.97 -7.03 15.28
CA GLU A 199 5.68 -8.31 15.23
C GLU A 199 5.89 -8.84 13.79
N LEU A 200 4.93 -8.56 12.89
CA LEU A 200 5.04 -8.93 11.47
C LEU A 200 6.13 -8.12 10.75
N LEU A 201 6.25 -6.82 11.07
CA LEU A 201 7.32 -5.98 10.52
C LEU A 201 8.70 -6.43 11.03
N ASP A 202 8.80 -6.76 12.32
CA ASP A 202 10.05 -7.27 12.91
C ASP A 202 10.42 -8.64 12.31
N GLN A 203 9.44 -9.51 12.04
CA GLN A 203 9.65 -10.78 11.34
C GLN A 203 10.12 -10.55 9.90
N ALA A 204 9.54 -9.59 9.18
CA ALA A 204 9.95 -9.25 7.81
C ALA A 204 11.40 -8.72 7.79
N GLU A 205 11.75 -7.80 8.69
CA GLU A 205 13.11 -7.28 8.82
C GLU A 205 14.12 -8.39 9.11
N ALA A 206 13.83 -9.28 10.07
CA ALA A 206 14.69 -10.41 10.40
C ALA A 206 14.87 -11.40 9.23
N ALA A 207 13.89 -11.51 8.35
CA ALA A 207 13.93 -12.34 7.14
C ALA A 207 14.55 -11.62 5.92
N GLY A 208 14.95 -10.35 6.04
CA GLY A 208 15.44 -9.54 4.91
C GLY A 208 14.36 -9.19 3.89
N VAL A 209 13.08 -9.25 4.27
CA VAL A 209 11.92 -8.93 3.44
C VAL A 209 11.59 -7.45 3.58
N ALA A 210 11.54 -6.72 2.46
CA ALA A 210 11.20 -5.30 2.46
C ALA A 210 9.74 -5.06 2.86
N VAL A 211 9.47 -3.96 3.55
CA VAL A 211 8.11 -3.61 3.96
C VAL A 211 7.57 -2.43 3.17
N VAL A 212 6.38 -2.60 2.65
CA VAL A 212 5.53 -1.56 2.04
C VAL A 212 4.34 -1.32 2.97
N ASN A 213 4.14 -0.09 3.43
CA ASN A 213 3.01 0.26 4.28
C ASN A 213 1.92 0.96 3.47
N ALA A 214 0.69 0.48 3.53
CA ALA A 214 -0.44 1.00 2.79
C ALA A 214 -1.63 1.36 3.71
N ALA A 215 -2.59 2.10 3.16
CA ALA A 215 -3.82 2.51 3.85
C ALA A 215 -3.55 3.19 5.21
N ILE A 216 -2.49 4.00 5.29
CA ILE A 216 -2.03 4.71 6.50
C ILE A 216 -3.08 5.65 7.08
N TYR A 217 -4.08 6.04 6.30
CA TYR A 217 -5.19 6.90 6.72
C TYR A 217 -6.41 6.12 7.24
N GLY A 218 -6.33 4.78 7.34
CA GLY A 218 -7.37 3.96 7.92
C GLY A 218 -8.73 4.04 7.21
N GLY A 219 -8.76 4.13 5.88
CA GLY A 219 -9.99 4.33 5.11
C GLY A 219 -10.51 5.78 5.15
N GLY A 220 -9.63 6.75 5.41
CA GLY A 220 -9.94 8.18 5.43
C GLY A 220 -10.14 8.79 6.82
N LEU A 221 -10.19 7.97 7.88
CA LEU A 221 -10.37 8.43 9.25
C LEU A 221 -9.29 9.45 9.69
N LEU A 222 -8.02 9.16 9.38
CA LEU A 222 -6.89 10.03 9.72
C LEU A 222 -6.67 11.16 8.68
N ALA A 223 -7.27 11.05 7.48
CA ALA A 223 -7.15 12.09 6.45
C ALA A 223 -8.17 13.23 6.63
N LYS A 224 -9.33 12.94 7.26
CA LYS A 224 -10.40 13.93 7.54
C LYS A 224 -11.03 13.61 8.90
N PRO A 225 -10.35 13.92 10.00
CA PRO A 225 -10.83 13.56 11.33
C PRO A 225 -12.13 14.27 11.73
N ARG A 226 -12.44 15.42 11.08
CA ARG A 226 -13.68 16.19 11.32
C ARG A 226 -14.62 16.08 10.13
N GLY A 227 -15.79 15.50 10.36
CA GLY A 227 -16.84 15.37 9.33
C GLY A 227 -16.49 14.39 8.20
N GLY A 228 -15.46 13.55 8.38
CA GLY A 228 -15.06 12.50 7.47
C GLY A 228 -15.62 11.13 7.87
N SER A 229 -14.88 10.08 7.54
CA SER A 229 -15.22 8.69 7.85
C SER A 229 -15.20 8.45 9.36
N THR A 230 -16.18 7.67 9.86
CA THR A 230 -16.17 7.08 11.21
C THR A 230 -15.78 5.60 11.17
N SER A 231 -15.27 5.13 10.03
CA SER A 231 -14.81 3.76 9.83
C SER A 231 -13.29 3.69 9.85
N TYR A 232 -12.77 2.59 10.39
CA TYR A 232 -11.36 2.25 10.37
C TYR A 232 -11.18 0.82 9.84
N GLY A 233 -10.29 0.62 8.86
CA GLY A 233 -10.05 -0.70 8.29
C GLY A 233 -11.31 -1.34 7.71
N TYR A 234 -12.14 -0.55 7.04
CA TYR A 234 -13.41 -0.96 6.38
C TYR A 234 -14.53 -1.43 7.32
N ARG A 235 -14.47 -1.08 8.61
CA ARG A 235 -15.50 -1.36 9.62
C ARG A 235 -15.70 -0.15 10.53
N PRO A 236 -16.85 -0.02 11.25
CA PRO A 236 -17.04 1.06 12.22
C PRO A 236 -15.89 1.11 13.22
N ALA A 237 -15.31 2.30 13.41
CA ALA A 237 -14.23 2.49 14.37
C ALA A 237 -14.75 2.41 15.82
N PRO A 238 -14.01 1.78 16.75
CA PRO A 238 -14.35 1.81 18.16
C PRO A 238 -14.41 3.26 18.69
N PRO A 239 -15.30 3.58 19.66
CA PRO A 239 -15.37 4.92 20.24
C PRO A 239 -14.01 5.44 20.74
N ALA A 240 -13.22 4.59 21.42
CA ALA A 240 -11.88 4.93 21.91
C ALA A 240 -10.92 5.32 20.77
N THR A 241 -11.03 4.68 19.61
CA THR A 241 -10.25 5.07 18.41
C THR A 241 -10.67 6.45 17.89
N LEU A 242 -11.97 6.75 17.86
CA LEU A 242 -12.47 8.07 17.45
C LEU A 242 -12.03 9.17 18.43
N GLU A 243 -12.06 8.90 19.72
CA GLU A 243 -11.57 9.82 20.76
C GLU A 243 -10.06 10.09 20.63
N ALA A 244 -9.28 9.05 20.37
CA ALA A 244 -7.84 9.17 20.13
C ALA A 244 -7.57 10.01 18.88
N VAL A 245 -8.27 9.76 17.77
CA VAL A 245 -8.16 10.54 16.51
C VAL A 245 -8.48 12.02 16.78
N ALA A 246 -9.52 12.32 17.53
CA ALA A 246 -9.86 13.70 17.87
C ALA A 246 -8.80 14.37 18.76
N ALA A 247 -8.15 13.61 19.67
CA ALA A 247 -7.05 14.13 20.49
C ALA A 247 -5.78 14.36 19.66
N MET A 248 -5.45 13.45 18.75
CA MET A 248 -4.32 13.56 17.82
C MET A 248 -4.50 14.76 16.87
N ASP A 249 -5.71 14.97 16.35
CA ASP A 249 -6.03 16.11 15.48
C ASP A 249 -5.78 17.44 16.21
N ARG A 250 -6.27 17.58 17.45
CA ARG A 250 -6.00 18.77 18.29
C ARG A 250 -4.51 18.94 18.59
N LEU A 251 -3.75 17.83 18.77
CA LEU A 251 -2.31 17.91 18.97
C LEU A 251 -1.62 18.45 17.71
N CYS A 252 -1.97 17.92 16.52
CA CYS A 252 -1.43 18.40 15.25
C CYS A 252 -1.71 19.89 15.03
N GLU A 253 -2.94 20.36 15.32
CA GLU A 253 -3.28 21.79 15.22
C GLU A 253 -2.39 22.68 16.11
N ARG A 254 -2.08 22.25 17.36
CA ARG A 254 -1.17 23.00 18.22
C ARG A 254 0.25 23.12 17.67
N HIS A 255 0.67 22.16 16.83
CA HIS A 255 1.94 22.17 16.13
C HIS A 255 1.87 22.75 14.71
N GLY A 256 0.74 23.38 14.32
CA GLY A 256 0.59 24.06 13.03
C GLY A 256 0.55 23.11 11.83
N THR A 257 0.13 21.87 12.04
CA THR A 257 0.00 20.85 10.98
C THR A 257 -1.36 20.17 11.03
N ASP A 258 -1.66 19.31 10.05
CA ASP A 258 -2.84 18.45 10.04
C ASP A 258 -2.49 16.99 10.33
N LEU A 259 -3.50 16.22 10.75
CA LEU A 259 -3.34 14.82 11.11
C LEU A 259 -2.93 13.94 9.92
N ALA A 260 -3.35 14.28 8.69
CA ALA A 260 -2.95 13.52 7.51
C ALA A 260 -1.45 13.64 7.22
N THR A 261 -0.90 14.84 7.34
CA THR A 261 0.53 15.11 7.22
C THR A 261 1.32 14.34 8.28
N ALA A 262 0.88 14.39 9.54
CA ALA A 262 1.50 13.65 10.63
C ALA A 262 1.44 12.13 10.43
N ALA A 263 0.29 11.58 9.99
CA ALA A 263 0.12 10.16 9.69
C ALA A 263 1.04 9.67 8.56
N LEU A 264 1.18 10.47 7.49
CA LEU A 264 2.11 10.19 6.41
C LEU A 264 3.55 10.13 6.93
N GLN A 265 3.98 11.16 7.63
CA GLN A 265 5.36 11.24 8.12
C GLN A 265 5.67 10.19 9.18
N ALA A 266 4.71 9.80 10.02
CA ALA A 266 4.89 8.69 10.96
C ALA A 266 5.21 7.36 10.25
N SER A 267 4.62 7.11 9.07
CA SER A 267 4.94 5.93 8.26
C SER A 267 6.29 6.07 7.54
N VAL A 268 6.53 7.21 6.90
CA VAL A 268 7.75 7.46 6.11
C VAL A 268 9.02 7.48 6.97
N ARG A 269 8.91 7.87 8.24
CA ARG A 269 10.03 7.92 9.21
C ARG A 269 10.39 6.56 9.82
N ASP A 270 9.51 5.54 9.72
CA ASP A 270 9.84 4.20 10.22
C ASP A 270 10.89 3.56 9.29
N ALA A 271 12.05 3.25 9.86
CA ALA A 271 13.19 2.72 9.10
C ALA A 271 12.91 1.34 8.49
N ARG A 272 11.95 0.58 9.02
CA ARG A 272 11.53 -0.73 8.49
C ARG A 272 10.67 -0.57 7.22
N VAL A 273 10.08 0.61 6.99
CA VAL A 273 9.19 0.87 5.84
C VAL A 273 10.00 1.41 4.66
N ALA A 274 10.13 0.63 3.61
CA ALA A 274 10.82 1.04 2.39
C ALA A 274 10.02 2.11 1.62
N THR A 275 8.70 1.92 1.49
CA THR A 275 7.80 2.89 0.84
C THR A 275 6.41 2.89 1.47
N THR A 276 5.77 4.06 1.45
CA THR A 276 4.39 4.25 1.93
C THR A 276 3.46 4.50 0.75
N VAL A 277 2.47 3.61 0.57
CA VAL A 277 1.49 3.73 -0.53
C VAL A 277 0.35 4.63 -0.13
N VAL A 278 0.13 5.69 -0.90
CA VAL A 278 -0.96 6.66 -0.71
C VAL A 278 -1.87 6.69 -1.93
N GLY A 279 -3.14 6.34 -1.73
CA GLY A 279 -4.16 6.39 -2.79
C GLY A 279 -4.47 7.83 -3.22
N LEU A 280 -4.39 8.10 -4.51
CA LEU A 280 -4.69 9.40 -5.10
C LEU A 280 -5.79 9.28 -6.15
N SER A 281 -6.61 10.33 -6.28
CA SER A 281 -7.72 10.38 -7.25
C SER A 281 -7.66 11.57 -8.21
N ARG A 282 -6.73 12.51 -8.02
CA ARG A 282 -6.59 13.73 -8.87
C ARG A 282 -5.22 14.38 -8.70
N PRO A 283 -4.72 15.11 -9.72
CA PRO A 283 -3.36 15.68 -9.74
C PRO A 283 -2.98 16.53 -8.52
N GLY A 284 -3.84 17.46 -8.09
CA GLY A 284 -3.55 18.33 -6.94
C GLY A 284 -3.35 17.58 -5.60
N ARG A 285 -3.75 16.29 -5.52
CA ARG A 285 -3.44 15.46 -4.36
C ARG A 285 -1.99 14.98 -4.34
N LEU A 286 -1.34 14.85 -5.50
CA LEU A 286 0.08 14.53 -5.57
C LEU A 286 0.92 15.69 -5.03
N ASP A 287 0.59 16.94 -5.41
CA ASP A 287 1.29 18.12 -4.92
C ASP A 287 1.15 18.26 -3.41
N ALA A 288 -0.07 18.02 -2.89
CA ALA A 288 -0.32 18.01 -1.45
C ALA A 288 0.47 16.89 -0.72
N LEU A 289 0.56 15.68 -1.31
CA LEU A 289 1.36 14.59 -0.78
C LEU A 289 2.85 14.97 -0.70
N LEU A 290 3.40 15.55 -1.76
CA LEU A 290 4.79 15.98 -1.80
C LEU A 290 5.08 17.14 -0.82
N ALA A 291 4.12 18.04 -0.62
CA ALA A 291 4.21 19.09 0.39
C ALA A 291 4.20 18.50 1.81
N ALA A 292 3.31 17.54 2.09
CA ALA A 292 3.22 16.86 3.37
C ALA A 292 4.51 16.09 3.73
N VAL A 293 5.15 15.44 2.74
CA VAL A 293 6.46 14.77 2.96
C VAL A 293 7.56 15.78 3.33
N ARG A 294 7.52 16.99 2.76
CA ARG A 294 8.52 18.05 3.01
C ARG A 294 8.28 18.85 4.28
N ALA A 295 7.11 18.70 4.91
CA ALA A 295 6.79 19.46 6.11
C ALA A 295 7.80 19.17 7.23
N ASP A 296 8.28 20.21 7.88
CA ASP A 296 9.21 20.08 9.00
C ASP A 296 8.39 19.92 10.29
N LEU A 297 8.31 18.69 10.78
CA LEU A 297 7.54 18.34 11.98
C LEU A 297 8.48 17.91 13.10
N PRO A 298 8.34 18.47 14.31
CA PRO A 298 9.23 18.19 15.44
C PRO A 298 9.00 16.77 16.00
N GLU A 299 10.05 16.16 16.53
CA GLU A 299 9.98 14.83 17.18
C GLU A 299 9.02 14.80 18.38
N GLU A 300 8.87 15.92 19.07
CA GLU A 300 7.92 16.08 20.19
C GLU A 300 6.47 15.80 19.76
N LEU A 301 6.09 16.19 18.55
CA LEU A 301 4.77 15.87 17.97
C LEU A 301 4.58 14.35 17.90
N PHE A 302 5.57 13.60 17.38
CA PHE A 302 5.46 12.16 17.21
C PHE A 302 5.47 11.43 18.56
N ALA A 303 6.23 11.90 19.55
CA ALA A 303 6.15 11.40 20.91
C ALA A 303 4.75 11.59 21.51
N GLY A 304 4.17 12.79 21.38
CA GLY A 304 2.82 13.05 21.86
C GLY A 304 1.72 12.27 21.11
N LEU A 305 1.92 12.00 19.81
CA LEU A 305 1.01 11.13 19.04
C LEU A 305 1.10 9.67 19.50
N ALA A 306 2.29 9.19 19.86
CA ALA A 306 2.47 7.84 20.38
C ALA A 306 1.77 7.65 21.74
N ASP A 307 1.77 8.67 22.62
CA ASP A 307 1.06 8.64 23.90
C ASP A 307 -0.47 8.57 23.75
N LEU A 308 -0.98 8.99 22.59
CA LEU A 308 -2.42 8.97 22.27
C LEU A 308 -2.86 7.69 21.53
N LEU A 309 -1.95 6.73 21.31
CA LEU A 309 -2.28 5.46 20.65
C LEU A 309 -3.37 4.71 21.45
N PRO A 310 -4.47 4.29 20.83
CA PRO A 310 -5.48 3.48 21.49
C PRO A 310 -4.88 2.18 22.07
N SER A 311 -5.46 1.71 23.19
CA SER A 311 -5.04 0.43 23.76
C SER A 311 -5.25 -0.72 22.77
N ARG A 312 -4.42 -1.76 22.89
CA ARG A 312 -4.32 -2.89 21.95
C ARG A 312 -5.67 -3.56 21.65
N GLU A 313 -6.59 -3.58 22.61
CA GLU A 313 -7.94 -4.15 22.47
C GLU A 313 -8.82 -3.46 21.41
N HIS A 314 -8.43 -2.27 20.97
CA HIS A 314 -9.12 -1.50 19.93
C HIS A 314 -8.47 -1.62 18.54
N TRP A 315 -7.38 -2.38 18.42
CA TRP A 315 -6.69 -2.61 17.15
C TRP A 315 -7.42 -3.66 16.31
N LEU A 316 -7.15 -3.65 15.01
CA LEU A 316 -7.88 -4.49 14.05
C LEU A 316 -7.73 -5.99 14.30
N ASP A 317 -6.54 -6.43 14.67
CA ASP A 317 -6.21 -7.85 14.81
C ASP A 317 -6.13 -8.31 16.28
N PHE A 318 -6.69 -7.51 17.19
CA PHE A 318 -6.81 -7.94 18.58
C PHE A 318 -7.77 -9.11 18.69
N ARG A 319 -7.32 -10.22 19.25
CA ARG A 319 -8.15 -11.35 19.66
C ARG A 319 -8.17 -11.41 21.19
N ARG A 320 -9.34 -11.53 21.76
CA ARG A 320 -9.46 -11.94 23.16
C ARG A 320 -9.17 -13.44 23.21
N ASP A 321 -8.16 -13.82 23.96
CA ASP A 321 -7.85 -15.23 24.27
C ASP A 321 -9.04 -15.90 24.96
#